data_5787c230441da00987515094345f6cb8
#
_entry.id   5787c230441da00987515094345f6cb8
#
_cell.length_a   1.000
_cell.length_b   1.000
_cell.length_c   1.000
_cell.angle_alpha   90.00
_cell.angle_beta   90.00
_cell.angle_gamma   90.00
#
_symmetry.space_group_name_H-M   'P 1'
#
loop_
_entity.id
_entity.type
_entity.pdbx_description
1 polymer ?
#
loop_
_entity_poly.entity_id
_entity_poly.type
_entity_poly.pdbx_seq_one_letter_code
_entity_poly.pdbx_strand_id
1 'polypeptide(L)'
;VESTNAASRLSPTQERTLDLLRRPTEPVIFDSDQIAAFTSNFSEALDHFVARLDALGESLFISKGMLTSVLGCETHFQQKEEFRWNVTTAIGTVAHRAIELLTGWRGAPYPATLVDESIARLSEKPNSLGDFLTSMTDGDRADLTNAATDRVVKFTESFPPLQQSFIPVAESSIRWPESGTIVLGGKSDLTLGRAEHGESRKVIIDLKTGGAWPNHMDELRFYALLETLRTGIPPRLIAGFYLDAGRAVP
;
A
#
# COMPACT_ATOMS: atom_id res chain seq x y z
N VAL A 1 -26.48 31.86 -13.97
CA VAL A 1 -25.05 31.53 -14.11
C VAL A 1 -24.98 30.02 -14.12
N GLU A 2 -24.97 29.45 -15.32
CA GLU A 2 -24.80 28.00 -15.55
C GLU A 2 -23.38 27.59 -15.14
N SER A 3 -23.28 26.88 -14.02
CA SER A 3 -22.07 26.12 -13.68
C SER A 3 -21.97 24.95 -14.66
N THR A 4 -21.29 25.17 -15.76
CA THR A 4 -20.84 24.10 -16.64
C THR A 4 -19.85 23.23 -15.85
N ASN A 5 -20.35 22.14 -15.29
CA ASN A 5 -19.56 21.07 -14.74
C ASN A 5 -18.90 20.33 -15.91
N ALA A 6 -17.83 20.90 -16.46
CA ALA A 6 -16.98 20.21 -17.40
C ALA A 6 -16.30 19.08 -16.61
N ALA A 7 -16.90 17.88 -16.64
CA ALA A 7 -16.21 16.68 -16.18
C ALA A 7 -14.85 16.65 -16.88
N SER A 8 -13.79 16.88 -16.15
CA SER A 8 -12.41 16.88 -16.67
C SER A 8 -12.20 15.56 -17.41
N ARG A 9 -11.96 15.64 -18.71
CA ARG A 9 -11.77 14.47 -19.55
C ARG A 9 -10.49 13.77 -19.08
N LEU A 10 -10.58 12.48 -18.77
CA LEU A 10 -9.42 11.71 -18.35
C LEU A 10 -8.35 11.70 -19.45
N SER A 11 -7.10 11.68 -19.04
CA SER A 11 -6.00 11.45 -19.97
C SER A 11 -6.03 9.99 -20.48
N PRO A 12 -5.44 9.68 -21.64
CA PRO A 12 -5.38 8.30 -22.14
C PRO A 12 -4.69 7.32 -21.17
N THR A 13 -3.77 7.81 -20.33
CA THR A 13 -3.12 7.02 -19.28
C THR A 13 -4.03 6.77 -18.10
N GLN A 14 -4.80 7.76 -17.69
CA GLN A 14 -5.82 7.61 -16.65
C GLN A 14 -6.95 6.68 -17.10
N GLU A 15 -7.38 6.76 -18.36
CA GLU A 15 -8.38 5.85 -18.92
C GLU A 15 -7.91 4.39 -18.89
N ARG A 16 -6.66 4.13 -19.31
CA ARG A 16 -6.06 2.77 -19.24
C ARG A 16 -6.00 2.24 -17.81
N THR A 17 -5.59 3.08 -16.86
CA THR A 17 -5.55 2.69 -15.44
C THR A 17 -6.96 2.42 -14.93
N LEU A 18 -7.93 3.27 -15.27
CA LEU A 18 -9.33 3.10 -14.87
C LEU A 18 -9.91 1.80 -15.44
N ASP A 19 -9.65 1.50 -16.72
CA ASP A 19 -10.14 0.26 -17.36
C ASP A 19 -9.58 -0.99 -16.69
N LEU A 20 -8.30 -0.97 -16.32
CA LEU A 20 -7.66 -2.06 -15.59
C LEU A 20 -8.26 -2.24 -14.19
N LEU A 21 -8.57 -1.14 -13.50
CA LEU A 21 -9.13 -1.16 -12.15
C LEU A 21 -10.67 -1.25 -12.15
N ARG A 22 -11.32 -1.16 -13.31
CA ARG A 22 -12.78 -1.15 -13.43
C ARG A 22 -13.40 -2.43 -12.88
N ARG A 23 -14.54 -2.26 -12.20
CA ARG A 23 -15.35 -3.40 -11.76
C ARG A 23 -15.88 -4.15 -12.98
N PRO A 24 -15.78 -5.50 -13.02
CA PRO A 24 -16.40 -6.29 -14.08
C PRO A 24 -17.92 -6.16 -14.04
N THR A 25 -18.56 -6.43 -15.16
CA THR A 25 -20.03 -6.39 -15.28
C THR A 25 -20.68 -7.44 -14.39
N GLU A 26 -20.07 -8.63 -14.33
CA GLU A 26 -20.55 -9.71 -13.46
C GLU A 26 -19.95 -9.55 -12.05
N PRO A 27 -20.76 -9.75 -10.99
CA PRO A 27 -20.27 -9.72 -9.62
C PRO A 27 -19.20 -10.78 -9.37
N VAL A 28 -18.12 -10.40 -8.69
CA VAL A 28 -17.10 -11.35 -8.24
C VAL A 28 -17.51 -11.87 -6.86
N ILE A 29 -17.93 -13.11 -6.80
CA ILE A 29 -18.37 -13.77 -5.56
C ILE A 29 -17.48 -15.00 -5.36
N PHE A 30 -16.95 -15.11 -4.16
CA PHE A 30 -16.18 -16.28 -3.73
C PHE A 30 -17.07 -17.20 -2.88
N ASP A 31 -16.82 -18.49 -2.96
CA ASP A 31 -17.50 -19.48 -2.15
C ASP A 31 -17.15 -19.29 -0.66
N SER A 32 -18.15 -18.95 0.16
CA SER A 32 -17.97 -18.67 1.57
C SER A 32 -17.48 -19.88 2.36
N ASP A 33 -17.90 -21.11 1.98
CA ASP A 33 -17.51 -22.31 2.69
C ASP A 33 -16.05 -22.66 2.39
N GLN A 34 -15.60 -22.43 1.13
CA GLN A 34 -14.19 -22.58 0.78
C GLN A 34 -13.31 -21.57 1.53
N ILE A 35 -13.75 -20.32 1.66
CA ILE A 35 -13.00 -19.30 2.41
C ILE A 35 -12.96 -19.64 3.90
N ALA A 36 -14.07 -20.09 4.47
CA ALA A 36 -14.11 -20.51 5.88
C ALA A 36 -13.18 -21.72 6.14
N ALA A 37 -13.22 -22.73 5.26
CA ALA A 37 -12.34 -23.89 5.33
C ALA A 37 -10.86 -23.49 5.19
N PHE A 38 -10.54 -22.57 4.25
CA PHE A 38 -9.20 -22.01 4.10
C PHE A 38 -8.73 -21.33 5.39
N THR A 39 -9.57 -20.47 5.99
CA THR A 39 -9.24 -19.75 7.21
C THR A 39 -9.00 -20.69 8.39
N SER A 40 -9.83 -21.74 8.52
CA SER A 40 -9.66 -22.79 9.55
C SER A 40 -8.34 -23.53 9.37
N ASN A 41 -8.10 -24.05 8.17
CA ASN A 41 -6.86 -24.79 7.85
C ASN A 41 -5.60 -23.93 8.06
N PHE A 42 -5.69 -22.64 7.72
CA PHE A 42 -4.59 -21.71 7.94
C PHE A 42 -4.31 -21.48 9.43
N SER A 43 -5.38 -21.32 10.24
CA SER A 43 -5.27 -21.20 11.70
C SER A 43 -4.66 -22.46 12.31
N GLU A 44 -5.17 -23.64 11.95
CA GLU A 44 -4.67 -24.94 12.43
C GLU A 44 -3.18 -25.14 12.08
N ALA A 45 -2.76 -24.69 10.89
CA ALA A 45 -1.34 -24.76 10.49
C ALA A 45 -0.44 -23.86 11.36
N LEU A 46 -0.97 -22.83 11.98
CA LEU A 46 -0.24 -21.96 12.92
C LEU A 46 -0.21 -22.48 14.36
N ASP A 47 -1.14 -23.34 14.76
CA ASP A 47 -1.31 -23.79 16.17
C ASP A 47 -0.02 -24.38 16.76
N HIS A 48 0.71 -25.17 15.97
CA HIS A 48 1.98 -25.74 16.43
C HIS A 48 3.03 -24.64 16.74
N PHE A 49 3.09 -23.59 15.94
CA PHE A 49 4.03 -22.48 16.15
C PHE A 49 3.58 -21.60 17.31
N VAL A 50 2.25 -21.38 17.44
CA VAL A 50 1.66 -20.66 18.57
C VAL A 50 2.02 -21.37 19.88
N ALA A 51 1.76 -22.68 20.00
CA ALA A 51 2.07 -23.44 21.20
C ALA A 51 3.58 -23.39 21.57
N ARG A 52 4.44 -23.41 20.56
CA ARG A 52 5.89 -23.31 20.79
C ARG A 52 6.32 -21.93 21.29
N LEU A 53 5.79 -20.87 20.72
CA LEU A 53 6.08 -19.50 21.13
C LEU A 53 5.50 -19.20 22.53
N ASP A 54 4.28 -19.68 22.82
CA ASP A 54 3.67 -19.55 24.14
C ASP A 54 4.52 -20.22 25.23
N ALA A 55 5.06 -21.39 24.94
CA ALA A 55 5.96 -22.08 25.87
C ALA A 55 7.28 -21.30 26.13
N LEU A 56 7.70 -20.45 25.20
CA LEU A 56 8.87 -19.57 25.32
C LEU A 56 8.52 -18.19 25.91
N GLY A 57 7.24 -17.87 26.05
CA GLY A 57 6.78 -16.52 26.45
C GLY A 57 7.06 -15.46 25.37
N GLU A 58 7.14 -15.89 24.10
CA GLU A 58 7.45 -15.03 22.96
C GLU A 58 6.21 -14.75 22.11
N SER A 59 6.26 -13.69 21.32
CA SER A 59 5.25 -13.37 20.31
C SER A 59 5.91 -13.00 18.99
N LEU A 60 5.19 -13.23 17.89
CA LEU A 60 5.69 -12.98 16.54
C LEU A 60 4.72 -12.09 15.75
N PHE A 61 5.22 -10.97 15.25
CA PHE A 61 4.52 -10.13 14.29
C PHE A 61 5.10 -10.35 12.90
N ILE A 62 4.27 -10.90 11.99
CA ILE A 62 4.67 -11.19 10.61
C ILE A 62 4.19 -10.05 9.71
N SER A 63 5.14 -9.28 9.17
CA SER A 63 4.87 -8.26 8.17
C SER A 63 5.20 -8.75 6.75
N LYS A 64 4.69 -8.03 5.73
CA LYS A 64 5.06 -8.32 4.33
C LYS A 64 6.58 -8.32 4.12
N GLY A 65 7.27 -7.31 4.69
CA GLY A 65 8.71 -7.17 4.53
C GLY A 65 9.50 -8.30 5.20
N MET A 66 9.03 -8.79 6.36
CA MET A 66 9.60 -9.96 7.00
C MET A 66 9.43 -11.21 6.13
N LEU A 67 8.21 -11.45 5.65
CA LEU A 67 7.90 -12.61 4.82
C LEU A 67 8.72 -12.62 3.53
N THR A 68 8.74 -11.52 2.79
CA THR A 68 9.49 -11.42 1.53
C THR A 68 11.01 -11.52 1.75
N SER A 69 11.53 -11.01 2.87
CA SER A 69 12.94 -11.15 3.22
C SER A 69 13.33 -12.60 3.51
N VAL A 70 12.50 -13.32 4.27
CA VAL A 70 12.74 -14.75 4.56
C VAL A 70 12.64 -15.59 3.30
N LEU A 71 11.60 -15.40 2.49
CA LEU A 71 11.40 -16.11 1.22
C LEU A 71 12.49 -15.79 0.18
N GLY A 72 13.03 -14.58 0.21
CA GLY A 72 14.11 -14.17 -0.67
C GLY A 72 15.45 -14.84 -0.32
N CYS A 73 15.86 -14.78 0.93
CA CYS A 73 17.07 -15.43 1.42
C CYS A 73 17.09 -15.47 2.95
N GLU A 74 16.92 -16.65 3.53
CA GLU A 74 16.91 -16.85 4.98
C GLU A 74 18.23 -16.39 5.63
N THR A 75 19.37 -16.70 5.02
CA THR A 75 20.68 -16.29 5.54
C THR A 75 20.82 -14.77 5.59
N HIS A 76 20.36 -14.07 4.55
CA HIS A 76 20.38 -12.61 4.52
C HIS A 76 19.42 -12.03 5.56
N PHE A 77 18.26 -12.66 5.76
CA PHE A 77 17.31 -12.26 6.80
C PHE A 77 17.92 -12.38 8.21
N GLN A 78 18.67 -13.45 8.48
CA GLN A 78 19.35 -13.65 9.77
C GLN A 78 20.52 -12.67 10.01
N GLN A 79 21.16 -12.20 8.95
CA GLN A 79 22.29 -11.27 8.98
C GLN A 79 21.88 -9.81 8.74
N LYS A 80 20.66 -9.43 9.13
CA LYS A 80 20.12 -8.10 8.89
C LYS A 80 21.10 -7.00 9.27
N GLU A 81 21.50 -6.19 8.29
CA GLU A 81 22.18 -4.93 8.52
C GLU A 81 21.21 -3.91 9.13
N GLU A 82 21.75 -3.02 9.96
CA GLU A 82 20.99 -1.91 10.52
C GLU A 82 20.52 -0.99 9.39
N PHE A 83 19.20 -0.77 9.31
CA PHE A 83 18.62 0.11 8.29
C PHE A 83 19.08 1.56 8.52
N ARG A 84 19.58 2.20 7.46
CA ARG A 84 19.95 3.61 7.45
C ARG A 84 19.22 4.33 6.33
N TRP A 85 18.65 5.49 6.66
CA TRP A 85 18.03 6.35 5.67
C TRP A 85 19.07 6.90 4.69
N ASN A 86 18.64 6.99 3.45
CA ASN A 86 19.34 7.69 2.37
C ASN A 86 18.31 8.44 1.51
N VAL A 87 18.79 9.32 0.62
CA VAL A 87 17.91 10.13 -0.23
C VAL A 87 16.93 9.27 -1.03
N THR A 88 17.41 8.16 -1.62
CA THR A 88 16.58 7.27 -2.45
C THR A 88 15.42 6.64 -1.67
N THR A 89 15.67 6.14 -0.46
CA THR A 89 14.62 5.54 0.38
C THR A 89 13.65 6.59 0.92
N ALA A 90 14.16 7.80 1.24
CA ALA A 90 13.34 8.91 1.70
C ALA A 90 12.41 9.44 0.59
N ILE A 91 12.86 9.50 -0.67
CA ILE A 91 12.03 9.88 -1.83
C ILE A 91 10.78 9.01 -1.92
N GLY A 92 10.93 7.69 -1.78
CA GLY A 92 9.80 6.75 -1.79
C GLY A 92 8.79 7.08 -0.69
N THR A 93 9.27 7.22 0.54
CA THR A 93 8.42 7.50 1.71
C THR A 93 7.69 8.85 1.59
N VAL A 94 8.38 9.88 1.10
CA VAL A 94 7.78 11.21 0.86
C VAL A 94 6.70 11.14 -0.24
N ALA A 95 6.96 10.46 -1.35
CA ALA A 95 6.00 10.31 -2.43
C ALA A 95 4.74 9.54 -1.97
N HIS A 96 4.88 8.44 -1.21
CA HIS A 96 3.76 7.71 -0.61
C HIS A 96 2.94 8.62 0.32
N ARG A 97 3.63 9.38 1.17
CA ARG A 97 2.95 10.32 2.09
C ARG A 97 2.20 11.42 1.33
N ALA A 98 2.75 11.92 0.24
CA ALA A 98 2.09 12.92 -0.61
C ALA A 98 0.81 12.36 -1.27
N ILE A 99 0.84 11.12 -1.75
CA ILE A 99 -0.32 10.44 -2.32
C ILE A 99 -1.35 10.12 -1.23
N GLU A 100 -0.92 9.75 -0.03
CA GLU A 100 -1.81 9.61 1.13
C GLU A 100 -2.53 10.93 1.44
N LEU A 101 -1.81 12.05 1.49
CA LEU A 101 -2.41 13.37 1.70
C LEU A 101 -3.41 13.73 0.61
N LEU A 102 -3.14 13.37 -0.64
CA LEU A 102 -4.05 13.61 -1.77
C LEU A 102 -5.44 12.98 -1.54
N THR A 103 -5.53 11.81 -0.91
CA THR A 103 -6.83 11.14 -0.68
C THR A 103 -7.78 11.92 0.24
N GLY A 104 -7.22 12.71 1.16
CA GLY A 104 -7.99 13.53 2.09
C GLY A 104 -7.98 15.04 1.78
N TRP A 105 -7.29 15.45 0.71
CA TRP A 105 -7.13 16.87 0.39
C TRP A 105 -8.39 17.48 -0.19
N ARG A 106 -8.71 18.70 0.23
CA ARG A 106 -9.85 19.44 -0.33
C ARG A 106 -9.42 20.22 -1.58
N GLY A 107 -10.07 19.96 -2.68
CA GLY A 107 -9.76 20.58 -3.98
C GLY A 107 -8.66 19.83 -4.75
N ALA A 108 -8.01 20.50 -5.69
CA ALA A 108 -6.96 19.94 -6.54
C ALA A 108 -5.61 20.59 -6.15
N PRO A 109 -4.83 19.96 -5.25
CA PRO A 109 -3.55 20.50 -4.83
C PRO A 109 -2.51 20.33 -5.95
N TYR A 110 -1.54 21.23 -5.99
CA TYR A 110 -0.36 21.01 -6.82
C TYR A 110 0.51 19.90 -6.20
N PRO A 111 1.10 19.01 -7.01
CA PRO A 111 1.99 17.95 -6.53
C PRO A 111 3.11 18.44 -5.60
N ALA A 112 3.75 19.56 -5.95
CA ALA A 112 4.79 20.17 -5.12
C ALA A 112 4.27 20.54 -3.72
N THR A 113 3.07 21.09 -3.62
CA THR A 113 2.45 21.43 -2.31
C THR A 113 2.26 20.18 -1.44
N LEU A 114 1.84 19.06 -2.03
CA LEU A 114 1.70 17.80 -1.30
C LEU A 114 3.05 17.27 -0.80
N VAL A 115 4.08 17.40 -1.62
CA VAL A 115 5.45 16.98 -1.28
C VAL A 115 6.02 17.86 -0.15
N ASP A 116 5.90 19.18 -0.25
CA ASP A 116 6.36 20.10 0.79
C ASP A 116 5.68 19.84 2.13
N GLU A 117 4.35 19.68 2.12
CA GLU A 117 3.57 19.33 3.30
C GLU A 117 3.96 17.96 3.87
N SER A 118 4.28 16.99 3.00
CA SER A 118 4.73 15.66 3.42
C SER A 118 6.09 15.72 4.11
N ILE A 119 7.04 16.47 3.53
CA ILE A 119 8.36 16.67 4.14
C ILE A 119 8.21 17.36 5.48
N ALA A 120 7.41 18.43 5.59
CA ALA A 120 7.18 19.14 6.83
C ALA A 120 6.65 18.20 7.92
N ARG A 121 5.56 17.48 7.65
CA ARG A 121 4.97 16.54 8.62
C ARG A 121 5.85 15.37 9.00
N LEU A 122 6.68 14.87 8.07
CA LEU A 122 7.60 13.77 8.35
C LEU A 122 8.80 14.25 9.17
N SER A 123 9.28 15.48 8.93
CA SER A 123 10.38 16.09 9.69
C SER A 123 10.02 16.38 11.15
N GLU A 124 8.74 16.61 11.45
CA GLU A 124 8.27 16.83 12.82
C GLU A 124 8.17 15.56 13.67
N LYS A 125 8.26 14.37 13.05
CA LYS A 125 8.15 13.10 13.76
C LYS A 125 9.44 12.79 14.54
N PRO A 126 9.37 12.44 15.84
CA PRO A 126 10.53 12.07 16.62
C PRO A 126 10.97 10.62 16.29
N ASN A 127 11.55 10.44 15.12
CA ASN A 127 12.06 9.15 14.64
C ASN A 127 13.23 9.36 13.67
N SER A 128 13.91 8.27 13.31
CA SER A 128 15.11 8.29 12.45
C SER A 128 14.87 8.93 11.07
N LEU A 129 13.65 8.89 10.53
CA LEU A 129 13.32 9.60 9.26
C LEU A 129 13.24 11.12 9.50
N GLY A 130 12.57 11.55 10.57
CA GLY A 130 12.47 12.98 10.91
C GLY A 130 13.86 13.59 11.15
N ASP A 131 14.72 12.88 11.89
CA ASP A 131 16.10 13.29 12.12
C ASP A 131 16.89 13.37 10.81
N PHE A 132 16.73 12.34 9.93
CA PHE A 132 17.37 12.33 8.62
C PHE A 132 16.94 13.53 7.76
N LEU A 133 15.62 13.75 7.62
CA LEU A 133 15.09 14.86 6.81
C LEU A 133 15.51 16.23 7.34
N THR A 134 15.62 16.39 8.66
CA THR A 134 16.05 17.65 9.29
C THR A 134 17.55 17.90 9.09
N SER A 135 18.36 16.85 9.05
CA SER A 135 19.82 16.93 8.90
C SER A 135 20.31 16.98 7.45
N MET A 136 19.41 16.90 6.47
CA MET A 136 19.77 16.93 5.05
C MET A 136 20.43 18.25 4.65
N THR A 137 21.38 18.15 3.71
CA THR A 137 21.90 19.34 3.03
C THR A 137 20.82 19.96 2.12
N ASP A 138 20.98 21.25 1.79
CA ASP A 138 20.04 21.92 0.87
C ASP A 138 20.00 21.24 -0.51
N GLY A 139 21.15 20.73 -0.99
CA GLY A 139 21.24 19.99 -2.25
C GLY A 139 20.45 18.67 -2.20
N ASP A 140 20.68 17.83 -1.19
CA ASP A 140 19.96 16.58 -1.03
C ASP A 140 18.46 16.80 -0.85
N ARG A 141 18.07 17.85 -0.13
CA ARG A 141 16.67 18.25 0.05
C ARG A 141 16.04 18.67 -1.26
N ALA A 142 16.73 19.43 -2.11
CA ALA A 142 16.23 19.81 -3.43
C ALA A 142 16.06 18.59 -4.33
N ASP A 143 17.03 17.65 -4.34
CA ASP A 143 16.96 16.41 -5.11
C ASP A 143 15.78 15.53 -4.62
N LEU A 144 15.61 15.37 -3.32
CA LEU A 144 14.48 14.65 -2.73
C LEU A 144 13.14 15.27 -3.15
N THR A 145 13.00 16.61 -3.00
CA THR A 145 11.76 17.32 -3.33
C THR A 145 11.42 17.18 -4.81
N ASN A 146 12.38 17.37 -5.70
CA ASN A 146 12.18 17.24 -7.14
C ASN A 146 11.78 15.81 -7.52
N ALA A 147 12.52 14.81 -7.05
CA ALA A 147 12.27 13.43 -7.40
C ALA A 147 10.94 12.90 -6.81
N ALA A 148 10.55 13.33 -5.61
CA ALA A 148 9.25 12.99 -5.03
C ALA A 148 8.11 13.69 -5.80
N THR A 149 8.30 14.96 -6.20
CA THR A 149 7.30 15.71 -6.99
C THR A 149 7.06 15.04 -8.33
N ASP A 150 8.10 14.61 -9.04
CA ASP A 150 7.97 13.88 -10.31
C ASP A 150 7.11 12.63 -10.17
N ARG A 151 7.25 11.88 -9.07
CA ARG A 151 6.45 10.68 -8.81
C ARG A 151 4.98 11.00 -8.54
N VAL A 152 4.73 12.06 -7.77
CA VAL A 152 3.36 12.53 -7.50
C VAL A 152 2.71 13.07 -8.78
N VAL A 153 3.44 13.79 -9.62
CA VAL A 153 2.98 14.23 -10.96
C VAL A 153 2.59 13.02 -11.79
N LYS A 154 3.48 12.02 -11.93
CA LYS A 154 3.19 10.80 -12.70
C LYS A 154 1.97 10.05 -12.16
N PHE A 155 1.81 9.99 -10.82
CA PHE A 155 0.61 9.42 -10.23
C PHE A 155 -0.63 10.19 -10.66
N THR A 156 -0.66 11.52 -10.51
CA THR A 156 -1.83 12.34 -10.84
C THR A 156 -2.16 12.40 -12.33
N GLU A 157 -1.16 12.23 -13.21
CA GLU A 157 -1.35 12.18 -14.66
C GLU A 157 -1.79 10.81 -15.19
N SER A 158 -1.52 9.73 -14.44
CA SER A 158 -1.73 8.35 -14.90
C SER A 158 -2.77 7.59 -14.08
N PHE A 159 -3.03 8.00 -12.86
CA PHE A 159 -4.08 7.44 -12.02
C PHE A 159 -5.35 8.33 -12.14
N PRO A 160 -6.55 7.73 -12.30
CA PRO A 160 -7.77 8.52 -12.35
C PRO A 160 -7.96 9.29 -11.04
N PRO A 161 -8.54 10.52 -11.08
CA PRO A 161 -8.81 11.29 -9.87
C PRO A 161 -9.55 10.47 -8.83
N LEU A 162 -9.06 10.48 -7.60
CA LEU A 162 -9.62 9.71 -6.48
C LEU A 162 -10.95 10.32 -6.04
N GLN A 163 -12.04 9.87 -6.67
CA GLN A 163 -13.39 10.30 -6.32
C GLN A 163 -13.86 9.57 -5.07
N GLN A 164 -14.70 10.22 -4.26
CA GLN A 164 -15.30 9.61 -3.06
C GLN A 164 -16.14 8.35 -3.39
N SER A 165 -16.73 8.29 -4.59
CA SER A 165 -17.45 7.11 -5.09
C SER A 165 -16.57 5.85 -5.20
N PHE A 166 -15.26 6.01 -5.31
CA PHE A 166 -14.31 4.90 -5.30
C PHE A 166 -14.00 4.41 -3.88
N ILE A 167 -14.46 5.10 -2.87
CA ILE A 167 -14.19 4.81 -1.45
C ILE A 167 -12.68 4.61 -1.23
N PRO A 168 -11.84 5.62 -1.59
CA PRO A 168 -10.41 5.50 -1.44
C PRO A 168 -10.01 5.55 0.04
N VAL A 169 -9.15 4.63 0.46
CA VAL A 169 -8.53 4.63 1.79
C VAL A 169 -7.03 4.45 1.61
N ALA A 170 -6.26 5.46 2.03
CA ALA A 170 -4.81 5.37 2.05
C ALA A 170 -4.32 4.82 3.39
N GLU A 171 -3.15 4.17 3.36
CA GLU A 171 -2.47 3.67 4.57
C GLU A 171 -3.36 2.79 5.46
N SER A 172 -4.17 1.92 4.82
CA SER A 172 -5.10 1.04 5.52
C SER A 172 -4.35 -0.04 6.31
N SER A 173 -4.42 0.05 7.63
CA SER A 173 -3.84 -0.96 8.52
C SER A 173 -4.72 -2.21 8.56
N ILE A 174 -4.09 -3.36 8.36
CA ILE A 174 -4.74 -4.67 8.40
C ILE A 174 -3.97 -5.56 9.37
N ARG A 175 -4.68 -6.25 10.26
CA ARG A 175 -4.12 -7.25 11.18
C ARG A 175 -5.03 -8.47 11.24
N TRP A 176 -4.41 -9.63 11.38
CA TRP A 176 -5.14 -10.88 11.63
C TRP A 176 -4.22 -11.89 12.36
N PRO A 177 -4.72 -12.52 13.44
CA PRO A 177 -5.85 -12.04 14.23
C PRO A 177 -5.58 -10.64 14.81
N GLU A 178 -6.57 -9.98 15.39
CA GLU A 178 -6.36 -8.63 15.97
C GLU A 178 -5.34 -8.63 17.11
N SER A 179 -5.29 -9.76 17.87
CA SER A 179 -4.33 -10.00 18.94
C SER A 179 -4.03 -11.51 19.05
N GLY A 180 -2.87 -11.85 19.57
CA GLY A 180 -2.44 -13.25 19.76
C GLY A 180 -0.93 -13.37 19.75
N THR A 181 -0.46 -14.59 19.93
CA THR A 181 0.98 -14.93 19.93
C THR A 181 1.59 -14.77 18.58
N ILE A 182 0.86 -15.13 17.51
CA ILE A 182 1.25 -14.84 16.12
C ILE A 182 0.23 -13.87 15.53
N VAL A 183 0.70 -12.72 15.05
CA VAL A 183 -0.12 -11.71 14.38
C VAL A 183 0.48 -11.42 13.01
N LEU A 184 -0.30 -11.59 11.96
CA LEU A 184 0.04 -11.12 10.63
C LEU A 184 -0.48 -9.69 10.47
N GLY A 185 0.31 -8.79 9.88
CA GLY A 185 -0.15 -7.42 9.72
C GLY A 185 0.68 -6.57 8.80
N GLY A 186 0.07 -5.47 8.36
CA GLY A 186 0.70 -4.49 7.50
C GLY A 186 -0.21 -3.32 7.22
N LYS A 187 0.27 -2.47 6.34
CA LYS A 187 -0.42 -1.30 5.84
C LYS A 187 -0.41 -1.34 4.31
N SER A 188 -1.58 -1.37 3.68
CA SER A 188 -1.68 -1.19 2.23
C SER A 188 -1.70 0.29 1.88
N ASP A 189 -0.96 0.68 0.85
CA ASP A 189 -0.80 2.10 0.48
C ASP A 189 -2.11 2.75 0.05
N LEU A 190 -2.88 2.07 -0.79
CA LEU A 190 -4.17 2.55 -1.27
C LEU A 190 -5.15 1.40 -1.47
N THR A 191 -6.36 1.54 -0.97
CA THR A 191 -7.47 0.64 -1.29
C THR A 191 -8.61 1.40 -1.91
N LEU A 192 -9.34 0.75 -2.83
CA LEU A 192 -10.55 1.29 -3.46
C LEU A 192 -11.70 0.32 -3.26
N GLY A 193 -12.86 0.85 -2.93
CA GLY A 193 -14.06 0.05 -2.70
C GLY A 193 -14.03 -0.74 -1.39
N ARG A 194 -15.08 -1.48 -1.17
CA ARG A 194 -15.24 -2.40 -0.02
C ARG A 194 -16.10 -3.57 -0.45
N ALA A 195 -15.97 -4.70 0.23
CA ALA A 195 -16.90 -5.82 0.06
C ALA A 195 -18.32 -5.39 0.44
N GLU A 196 -19.30 -5.86 -0.30
CA GLU A 196 -20.71 -5.53 -0.06
C GLU A 196 -21.60 -6.70 -0.50
N HIS A 197 -22.49 -7.13 0.41
CA HIS A 197 -23.43 -8.23 0.17
C HIS A 197 -22.77 -9.54 -0.33
N GLY A 198 -21.59 -9.87 0.20
CA GLY A 198 -20.82 -11.06 -0.22
C GLY A 198 -20.05 -10.87 -1.53
N GLU A 199 -20.22 -9.75 -2.23
CA GLU A 199 -19.48 -9.42 -3.43
C GLU A 199 -18.11 -8.83 -3.10
N SER A 200 -17.08 -9.34 -3.76
CA SER A 200 -15.74 -8.79 -3.71
C SER A 200 -15.64 -7.56 -4.61
N ARG A 201 -15.49 -6.41 -4.01
CA ARG A 201 -15.38 -5.11 -4.71
C ARG A 201 -14.07 -4.38 -4.41
N LYS A 202 -13.37 -4.79 -3.36
CA LYS A 202 -12.13 -4.12 -2.94
C LYS A 202 -11.00 -4.34 -3.94
N VAL A 203 -10.29 -3.27 -4.26
CA VAL A 203 -9.01 -3.27 -4.95
C VAL A 203 -7.93 -2.85 -3.95
N ILE A 204 -6.82 -3.59 -3.91
CA ILE A 204 -5.64 -3.23 -3.12
C ILE A 204 -4.55 -2.81 -4.09
N ILE A 205 -4.00 -1.62 -3.87
CA ILE A 205 -2.95 -1.03 -4.69
C ILE A 205 -1.75 -0.76 -3.79
N ASP A 206 -0.61 -1.29 -4.19
CA ASP A 206 0.67 -1.04 -3.52
C ASP A 206 1.49 -0.13 -4.42
N LEU A 207 1.90 1.03 -3.89
CA LEU A 207 2.68 2.01 -4.63
C LEU A 207 4.14 1.58 -4.64
N LYS A 208 4.79 1.64 -5.79
CA LYS A 208 6.18 1.23 -5.95
C LYS A 208 7.02 2.34 -6.56
N THR A 209 8.15 2.61 -5.92
CA THR A 209 9.22 3.42 -6.50
C THR A 209 10.30 2.49 -7.06
N GLY A 210 10.81 2.83 -8.25
CA GLY A 210 11.75 1.98 -8.98
C GLY A 210 11.10 0.98 -9.92
N GLY A 211 11.85 -0.07 -10.28
CA GLY A 211 11.43 -1.09 -11.24
C GLY A 211 10.47 -2.13 -10.69
N ALA A 212 9.91 -2.94 -11.60
CA ALA A 212 9.10 -4.09 -11.22
C ALA A 212 10.01 -5.27 -10.82
N TRP A 213 9.77 -5.84 -9.65
CA TRP A 213 10.50 -6.99 -9.13
C TRP A 213 9.53 -8.14 -8.82
N PRO A 214 9.96 -9.41 -8.97
CA PRO A 214 9.10 -10.57 -8.75
C PRO A 214 8.45 -10.62 -7.36
N ASN A 215 9.17 -10.21 -6.32
CA ASN A 215 8.68 -10.21 -4.93
C ASN A 215 7.55 -9.21 -4.69
N HIS A 216 7.33 -8.21 -5.56
CA HIS A 216 6.20 -7.29 -5.42
C HIS A 216 4.85 -7.99 -5.49
N MET A 217 4.75 -9.07 -6.26
CA MET A 217 3.54 -9.88 -6.31
C MET A 217 3.30 -10.64 -4.99
N ASP A 218 4.35 -11.12 -4.35
CA ASP A 218 4.21 -11.81 -3.05
C ASP A 218 3.78 -10.83 -1.94
N GLU A 219 4.23 -9.58 -1.99
CA GLU A 219 3.75 -8.52 -1.10
C GLU A 219 2.24 -8.24 -1.30
N LEU A 220 1.79 -8.19 -2.54
CA LEU A 220 0.37 -8.02 -2.87
C LEU A 220 -0.48 -9.22 -2.44
N ARG A 221 0.01 -10.44 -2.65
CA ARG A 221 -0.62 -11.69 -2.18
C ARG A 221 -0.76 -11.72 -0.65
N PHE A 222 0.24 -11.21 0.07
CA PHE A 222 0.17 -11.09 1.52
C PHE A 222 -0.97 -10.16 1.97
N TYR A 223 -1.18 -9.04 1.31
CA TYR A 223 -2.33 -8.18 1.60
C TYR A 223 -3.66 -8.81 1.22
N ALA A 224 -3.72 -9.56 0.11
CA ALA A 224 -4.91 -10.31 -0.25
C ALA A 224 -5.24 -11.39 0.79
N LEU A 225 -4.23 -12.09 1.30
CA LEU A 225 -4.37 -13.05 2.40
C LEU A 225 -4.94 -12.37 3.67
N LEU A 226 -4.31 -11.26 4.11
CA LEU A 226 -4.75 -10.52 5.28
C LEU A 226 -6.20 -10.05 5.17
N GLU A 227 -6.58 -9.48 4.01
CA GLU A 227 -7.95 -9.02 3.78
C GLU A 227 -8.94 -10.19 3.81
N THR A 228 -8.58 -11.33 3.20
CA THR A 228 -9.40 -12.55 3.20
C THR A 228 -9.61 -13.09 4.61
N LEU A 229 -8.53 -13.24 5.37
CA LEU A 229 -8.60 -13.74 6.75
C LEU A 229 -9.41 -12.82 7.66
N ARG A 230 -9.31 -11.50 7.46
CA ARG A 230 -9.99 -10.50 8.28
C ARG A 230 -11.47 -10.37 7.96
N THR A 231 -11.84 -10.42 6.69
CA THR A 231 -13.20 -10.08 6.25
C THR A 231 -14.01 -11.27 5.76
N GLY A 232 -13.37 -12.41 5.51
CA GLY A 232 -13.99 -13.55 4.84
C GLY A 232 -14.27 -13.33 3.35
N ILE A 233 -13.79 -12.21 2.77
CA ILE A 233 -14.02 -11.89 1.36
C ILE A 233 -12.69 -11.42 0.75
N PRO A 234 -12.11 -12.18 -0.19
CA PRO A 234 -10.90 -11.78 -0.89
C PRO A 234 -11.06 -10.45 -1.62
N PRO A 235 -9.98 -9.67 -1.83
CA PRO A 235 -10.05 -8.50 -2.70
C PRO A 235 -10.30 -8.95 -4.15
N ARG A 236 -11.06 -8.15 -4.89
CA ARG A 236 -11.35 -8.40 -6.31
C ARG A 236 -10.10 -8.32 -7.18
N LEU A 237 -9.21 -7.41 -6.83
CA LEU A 237 -8.00 -7.13 -7.59
C LEU A 237 -6.90 -6.68 -6.64
N ILE A 238 -5.69 -7.13 -6.90
CA ILE A 238 -4.45 -6.61 -6.32
C ILE A 238 -3.59 -6.06 -7.47
N ALA A 239 -2.95 -4.91 -7.28
CA ALA A 239 -2.13 -4.29 -8.30
C ALA A 239 -0.97 -3.49 -7.70
N GLY A 240 0.20 -3.54 -8.33
CA GLY A 240 1.28 -2.62 -8.08
C GLY A 240 1.11 -1.37 -8.95
N PHE A 241 1.22 -0.17 -8.39
CA PHE A 241 1.32 1.06 -9.17
C PHE A 241 2.74 1.59 -9.12
N TYR A 242 3.42 1.53 -10.26
CA TYR A 242 4.83 1.92 -10.41
C TYR A 242 4.93 3.41 -10.69
N LEU A 243 5.29 4.20 -9.68
CA LEU A 243 5.33 5.66 -9.73
C LEU A 243 6.31 6.19 -10.77
N ASP A 244 7.48 5.54 -10.91
CA ASP A 244 8.47 5.95 -11.92
C ASP A 244 8.00 5.70 -13.36
N ALA A 245 7.13 4.73 -13.56
CA ALA A 245 6.58 4.38 -14.88
C ALA A 245 5.18 4.97 -15.12
N GLY A 246 4.49 5.49 -14.10
CA GLY A 246 3.12 5.98 -14.16
C GLY A 246 2.13 4.91 -14.64
N ARG A 247 2.25 3.66 -14.16
CA ARG A 247 1.39 2.57 -14.61
C ARG A 247 1.04 1.59 -13.51
N ALA A 248 -0.18 1.06 -13.57
CA ALA A 248 -0.62 -0.07 -12.77
C ALA A 248 -0.28 -1.41 -13.46
N VAL A 249 0.04 -2.43 -12.64
CA VAL A 249 0.28 -3.82 -13.06
C VAL A 249 -0.49 -4.71 -12.08
N PRO A 250 -1.50 -5.48 -12.53
CA PRO A 250 -2.28 -6.38 -11.70
C PRO A 250 -1.53 -7.68 -11.41
#